data_84a99f6124e15aea98b2aa218c490fa0
#
_entry.id   84a99f6124e15aea98b2aa218c490fa0
#
_cell.length_a   1.000
_cell.length_b   1.000
_cell.length_c   1.000
_cell.angle_alpha   90.00
_cell.angle_beta   90.00
_cell.angle_gamma   90.00
#
_symmetry.space_group_name_H-M   'P 1'
#
loop_
_entity.id
_entity.type
_entity.pdbx_description
1 polymer ?
#
loop_
_entity_poly.entity_id
_entity_poly.type
_entity_poly.pdbx_seq_one_letter_code
_entity_poly.pdbx_strand_id
1 'polypeptide(L)'
;MSLASQDYQDLAEFRFQLRQFLHFSEMEAREHSLEPQQHQALLAIKGLPAGTKPTIGELAHRLFLRHHSVVELTDRLEGAGFIRRKQGKDDRRQILIYLTPRGAARLRSLSVAHREELAVKGPELVRALQSVIRASRRSHAA
;
A
#
# COMPACT_ATOMS: atom_id res chain seq x y z
N MET A 1 -12.42 16.19 -26.90
CA MET A 1 -12.91 16.58 -25.57
C MET A 1 -11.98 17.68 -25.02
N SER A 2 -12.54 18.86 -24.72
CA SER A 2 -11.74 19.93 -24.13
C SER A 2 -11.90 19.88 -22.59
N LEU A 3 -10.83 20.25 -21.89
CA LEU A 3 -10.83 20.34 -20.45
C LEU A 3 -10.92 21.80 -20.02
N ALA A 4 -11.75 22.05 -19.03
CA ALA A 4 -11.86 23.38 -18.39
C ALA A 4 -10.79 23.52 -17.30
N SER A 5 -10.55 24.77 -16.85
CA SER A 5 -9.62 25.02 -15.75
C SER A 5 -10.00 24.25 -14.49
N GLN A 6 -11.29 24.07 -14.25
CA GLN A 6 -11.80 23.34 -13.07
C GLN A 6 -11.37 21.86 -13.11
N ASP A 7 -11.31 21.27 -14.31
CA ASP A 7 -10.89 19.87 -14.44
C ASP A 7 -9.44 19.67 -13.98
N TYR A 8 -8.57 20.61 -14.33
CA TYR A 8 -7.17 20.59 -13.87
C TYR A 8 -7.07 20.81 -12.36
N GLN A 9 -7.89 21.71 -11.81
CA GLN A 9 -7.91 21.97 -10.39
C GLN A 9 -8.37 20.73 -9.60
N ASP A 10 -9.40 20.03 -10.10
CA ASP A 10 -9.91 18.81 -9.47
C ASP A 10 -8.85 17.70 -9.47
N LEU A 11 -8.17 17.49 -10.58
CA LEU A 11 -7.09 16.51 -10.68
C LEU A 11 -5.92 16.87 -9.77
N ALA A 12 -5.53 18.15 -9.75
CA ALA A 12 -4.44 18.63 -8.89
C ALA A 12 -4.77 18.44 -7.41
N GLU A 13 -6.01 18.74 -7.00
CA GLU A 13 -6.44 18.57 -5.61
C GLU A 13 -6.44 17.09 -5.21
N PHE A 14 -6.94 16.21 -6.07
CA PHE A 14 -6.88 14.77 -5.82
C PHE A 14 -5.43 14.30 -5.61
N ARG A 15 -4.52 14.71 -6.50
CA ARG A 15 -3.11 14.36 -6.38
C ARG A 15 -2.48 14.91 -5.11
N PHE A 16 -2.85 16.13 -4.71
CA PHE A 16 -2.36 16.74 -3.48
C PHE A 16 -2.80 15.96 -2.25
N GLN A 17 -4.09 15.60 -2.17
CA GLN A 17 -4.62 14.81 -1.06
C GLN A 17 -3.96 13.42 -0.98
N LEU A 18 -3.75 12.78 -2.13
CA LEU A 18 -3.06 11.49 -2.19
C LEU A 18 -1.62 11.60 -1.71
N ARG A 19 -0.90 12.65 -2.15
CA ARG A 19 0.49 12.89 -1.71
C ARG A 19 0.58 13.17 -0.22
N GLN A 20 -0.37 13.89 0.34
CA GLN A 20 -0.39 14.14 1.79
C GLN A 20 -0.51 12.82 2.56
N PHE A 21 -1.39 11.94 2.12
CA PHE A 21 -1.53 10.63 2.76
C PHE A 21 -0.25 9.80 2.62
N LEU A 22 0.33 9.74 1.43
CA LEU A 22 1.56 8.97 1.19
C LEU A 22 2.74 9.54 1.99
N HIS A 23 2.82 10.86 2.12
CA HIS A 23 3.85 11.51 2.94
C HIS A 23 3.71 11.13 4.42
N PHE A 24 2.49 11.20 4.95
CA PHE A 24 2.20 10.73 6.30
C PHE A 24 2.64 9.29 6.49
N SER A 25 2.27 8.42 5.54
CA SER A 25 2.59 6.99 5.58
C SER A 25 4.10 6.73 5.63
N GLU A 26 4.86 7.45 4.79
CA GLU A 26 6.33 7.32 4.76
C GLU A 26 6.98 7.77 6.06
N MET A 27 6.51 8.88 6.62
CA MET A 27 7.02 9.42 7.88
C MET A 27 6.72 8.47 9.05
N GLU A 28 5.51 7.94 9.11
CA GLU A 28 5.12 6.97 10.14
C GLU A 28 5.95 5.70 10.06
N ALA A 29 6.19 5.19 8.85
CA ALA A 29 7.04 4.00 8.67
C ALA A 29 8.42 4.24 9.28
N ARG A 30 9.05 5.37 8.98
CA ARG A 30 10.39 5.71 9.48
C ARG A 30 10.41 5.90 10.99
N GLU A 31 9.38 6.49 11.57
CA GLU A 31 9.24 6.62 13.03
C GLU A 31 9.14 5.26 13.71
N HIS A 32 8.66 4.24 13.01
CA HIS A 32 8.58 2.87 13.49
C HIS A 32 9.78 2.02 13.02
N SER A 33 10.86 2.67 12.60
CA SER A 33 12.12 2.01 12.18
C SER A 33 11.93 1.09 10.98
N LEU A 34 11.04 1.46 10.06
CA LEU A 34 10.82 0.75 8.80
C LEU A 34 11.06 1.68 7.63
N GLU A 35 11.60 1.13 6.55
CA GLU A 35 11.55 1.80 5.27
C GLU A 35 10.11 1.76 4.74
N PRO A 36 9.66 2.77 3.97
CA PRO A 36 8.30 2.78 3.44
C PRO A 36 7.91 1.51 2.69
N GLN A 37 8.80 0.97 1.86
CA GLN A 37 8.51 -0.28 1.13
C GLN A 37 8.40 -1.49 2.06
N GLN A 38 9.14 -1.52 3.15
CA GLN A 38 9.04 -2.58 4.16
C GLN A 38 7.65 -2.58 4.79
N HIS A 39 7.15 -1.41 5.17
CA HIS A 39 5.79 -1.27 5.69
C HIS A 39 4.75 -1.77 4.69
N GLN A 40 4.86 -1.35 3.43
CA GLN A 40 3.93 -1.77 2.39
C GLN A 40 3.95 -3.28 2.16
N ALA A 41 5.13 -3.89 2.23
CA ALA A 41 5.25 -5.34 2.10
C ALA A 41 4.56 -6.08 3.26
N LEU A 42 4.79 -5.64 4.50
CA LEU A 42 4.13 -6.24 5.66
C LEU A 42 2.60 -6.14 5.56
N LEU A 43 2.11 -4.97 5.15
CA LEU A 43 0.67 -4.75 4.97
C LEU A 43 0.11 -5.65 3.87
N ALA A 44 0.79 -5.74 2.73
CA ALA A 44 0.36 -6.59 1.62
C ALA A 44 0.28 -8.06 2.02
N ILE A 45 1.29 -8.56 2.74
CA ILE A 45 1.30 -9.96 3.22
C ILE A 45 0.12 -10.21 4.15
N LYS A 46 -0.06 -9.36 5.16
CA LYS A 46 -1.12 -9.54 6.17
C LYS A 46 -2.51 -9.35 5.58
N GLY A 47 -2.65 -8.47 4.60
CA GLY A 47 -3.93 -8.08 4.02
C GLY A 47 -4.29 -8.82 2.73
N LEU A 48 -3.62 -9.91 2.39
CA LEU A 48 -4.00 -10.68 1.20
C LEU A 48 -5.43 -11.22 1.34
N PRO A 49 -6.20 -11.25 0.24
CA PRO A 49 -7.52 -11.86 0.25
C PRO A 49 -7.45 -13.34 0.66
N ALA A 50 -8.51 -13.82 1.31
CA ALA A 50 -8.61 -15.23 1.71
C ALA A 50 -8.40 -16.14 0.50
N GLY A 51 -7.58 -17.18 0.67
CA GLY A 51 -7.26 -18.12 -0.40
C GLY A 51 -6.10 -17.72 -1.30
N THR A 52 -5.58 -16.49 -1.15
CA THR A 52 -4.41 -16.03 -1.91
C THR A 52 -3.15 -16.37 -1.13
N LYS A 53 -2.21 -17.06 -1.79
CA LYS A 53 -0.94 -17.45 -1.15
C LYS A 53 0.06 -16.29 -1.15
N PRO A 54 0.79 -16.08 -0.04
CA PRO A 54 1.77 -14.99 0.08
C PRO A 54 3.10 -15.37 -0.60
N THR A 55 3.10 -15.39 -1.92
CA THR A 55 4.28 -15.70 -2.74
C THR A 55 5.02 -14.42 -3.14
N ILE A 56 6.27 -14.57 -3.59
CA ILE A 56 7.04 -13.46 -4.17
C ILE A 56 6.28 -12.83 -5.35
N GLY A 57 5.71 -13.66 -6.23
CA GLY A 57 4.95 -13.18 -7.39
C GLY A 57 3.73 -12.37 -7.00
N GLU A 58 2.99 -12.80 -5.98
CA GLU A 58 1.82 -12.07 -5.51
C GLU A 58 2.20 -10.72 -4.90
N LEU A 59 3.29 -10.68 -4.12
CA LEU A 59 3.79 -9.42 -3.59
C LEU A 59 4.26 -8.47 -4.70
N ALA A 60 4.97 -8.98 -5.69
CA ALA A 60 5.41 -8.18 -6.84
C ALA A 60 4.21 -7.54 -7.55
N HIS A 61 3.15 -8.32 -7.74
CA HIS A 61 1.91 -7.83 -8.34
C HIS A 61 1.28 -6.71 -7.50
N ARG A 62 1.11 -6.93 -6.19
CA ARG A 62 0.46 -5.98 -5.27
C ARG A 62 1.26 -4.69 -5.07
N LEU A 63 2.58 -4.80 -5.06
CA LEU A 63 3.47 -3.67 -4.80
C LEU A 63 3.93 -2.97 -6.07
N PHE A 64 3.55 -3.48 -7.24
CA PHE A 64 4.03 -2.97 -8.54
C PHE A 64 5.55 -2.94 -8.60
N LEU A 65 6.17 -4.00 -8.08
CA LEU A 65 7.63 -4.16 -8.10
C LEU A 65 8.02 -5.34 -8.97
N ARG A 66 9.27 -5.33 -9.42
CA ARG A 66 9.85 -6.46 -10.14
C ARG A 66 10.15 -7.59 -9.16
N HIS A 67 10.16 -8.82 -9.67
CA HIS A 67 10.41 -10.01 -8.86
C HIS A 67 11.69 -9.90 -8.03
N HIS A 68 12.81 -9.51 -8.66
CA HIS A 68 14.09 -9.40 -7.95
C HIS A 68 14.09 -8.31 -6.87
N SER A 69 13.33 -7.24 -7.07
CA SER A 69 13.19 -6.18 -6.06
C SER A 69 12.45 -6.70 -4.82
N VAL A 70 11.44 -7.55 -5.02
CA VAL A 70 10.70 -8.17 -3.92
C VAL A 70 11.59 -9.18 -3.19
N VAL A 71 12.42 -9.94 -3.92
CA VAL A 71 13.38 -10.86 -3.28
C VAL A 71 14.33 -10.09 -2.37
N GLU A 72 14.92 -8.98 -2.84
CA GLU A 72 15.80 -8.13 -2.03
C GLU A 72 15.07 -7.54 -0.82
N LEU A 73 13.83 -7.08 -1.01
CA LEU A 73 13.00 -6.52 0.05
C LEU A 73 12.70 -7.58 1.12
N THR A 74 12.34 -8.79 0.71
CA THR A 74 12.09 -9.89 1.65
C THR A 74 13.36 -10.35 2.35
N ASP A 75 14.52 -10.30 1.69
CA ASP A 75 15.80 -10.58 2.34
C ASP A 75 16.05 -9.60 3.50
N ARG A 76 15.83 -8.32 3.29
CA ARG A 76 15.99 -7.29 4.32
C ARG A 76 14.98 -7.47 5.46
N LEU A 77 13.73 -7.77 5.13
CA LEU A 77 12.68 -8.00 6.13
C LEU A 77 12.96 -9.23 6.99
N GLU A 78 13.44 -10.31 6.37
CA GLU A 78 13.81 -11.53 7.11
C GLU A 78 15.03 -11.27 8.00
N GLY A 79 16.04 -10.58 7.47
CA GLY A 79 17.23 -10.23 8.23
C GLY A 79 16.93 -9.35 9.45
N ALA A 80 15.91 -8.50 9.36
CA ALA A 80 15.45 -7.66 10.48
C ALA A 80 14.51 -8.40 11.43
N GLY A 81 14.10 -9.62 11.11
CA GLY A 81 13.23 -10.44 11.97
C GLY A 81 11.75 -10.14 11.84
N PHE A 82 11.31 -9.48 10.77
CA PHE A 82 9.91 -9.12 10.56
C PHE A 82 9.11 -10.16 9.81
N ILE A 83 9.76 -10.98 9.00
CA ILE A 83 9.11 -12.06 8.24
C ILE A 83 9.93 -13.34 8.32
N ARG A 84 9.28 -14.45 7.93
CA ARG A 84 9.91 -15.74 7.65
C ARG A 84 9.47 -16.22 6.29
N ARG A 85 10.39 -16.86 5.58
CA ARG A 85 10.11 -17.55 4.32
C ARG A 85 10.06 -19.04 4.57
N LYS A 86 9.05 -19.70 4.01
CA LYS A 86 8.89 -21.15 4.12
C LYS A 86 8.63 -21.73 2.75
N GLN A 87 9.17 -22.91 2.51
CA GLN A 87 8.87 -23.67 1.30
C GLN A 87 7.40 -24.12 1.33
N GLY A 88 6.71 -24.03 0.20
CA GLY A 88 5.32 -24.49 0.09
C GLY A 88 5.20 -25.99 0.28
N LYS A 89 4.10 -26.44 0.91
CA LYS A 89 3.85 -27.87 1.15
C LYS A 89 3.37 -28.58 -0.13
N ASP A 90 2.49 -27.92 -0.88
CA ASP A 90 1.89 -28.48 -2.09
C ASP A 90 2.80 -28.33 -3.30
N ASP A 91 3.53 -27.24 -3.39
CA ASP A 91 4.52 -26.98 -4.43
C ASP A 91 5.81 -26.48 -3.76
N ARG A 92 6.82 -27.35 -3.76
CA ARG A 92 8.11 -27.03 -3.12
C ARG A 92 8.91 -25.96 -3.84
N ARG A 93 8.53 -25.60 -5.07
CA ARG A 93 9.16 -24.50 -5.80
C ARG A 93 8.67 -23.13 -5.31
N GLN A 94 7.51 -23.09 -4.65
CA GLN A 94 6.97 -21.87 -4.08
C GLN A 94 7.62 -21.56 -2.74
N ILE A 95 7.91 -20.28 -2.54
CA ILE A 95 8.34 -19.73 -1.26
C ILE A 95 7.18 -18.89 -0.73
N LEU A 96 6.72 -19.22 0.47
CA LEU A 96 5.63 -18.53 1.15
C LEU A 96 6.20 -17.62 2.23
N ILE A 97 5.64 -16.43 2.35
CA ILE A 97 6.15 -15.37 3.22
C ILE A 97 5.14 -15.11 4.34
N TYR A 98 5.60 -15.13 5.58
CA TYR A 98 4.76 -14.93 6.76
C TYR A 98 5.36 -13.88 7.67
N LEU A 99 4.50 -13.09 8.33
CA LEU A 99 4.96 -12.19 9.38
C LEU A 99 5.37 -12.98 10.62
N THR A 100 6.46 -12.53 11.24
CA THR A 100 6.80 -12.98 12.60
C THR A 100 5.93 -12.21 13.61
N PRO A 101 5.89 -12.64 14.89
CA PRO A 101 5.23 -11.83 15.92
C PRO A 101 5.76 -10.40 16.01
N ARG A 102 7.05 -10.21 15.80
CA ARG A 102 7.69 -8.88 15.74
C ARG A 102 7.16 -8.07 14.56
N GLY A 103 7.08 -8.68 13.38
CA GLY A 103 6.53 -8.02 12.18
C GLY A 103 5.07 -7.65 12.35
N ALA A 104 4.28 -8.58 12.90
CA ALA A 104 2.86 -8.35 13.17
C ALA A 104 2.63 -7.20 14.17
N ALA A 105 3.42 -7.13 15.23
CA ALA A 105 3.32 -6.07 16.21
C ALA A 105 3.67 -4.70 15.62
N ARG A 106 4.72 -4.64 14.81
CA ARG A 106 5.14 -3.40 14.14
C ARG A 106 4.07 -2.93 13.16
N LEU A 107 3.54 -3.83 12.37
CA LEU A 107 2.47 -3.54 11.43
C LEU A 107 1.20 -3.05 12.14
N ARG A 108 0.86 -3.67 13.28
CA ARG A 108 -0.32 -3.26 14.06
C ARG A 108 -0.21 -1.80 14.49
N SER A 109 0.92 -1.39 15.04
CA SER A 109 1.13 0.00 15.47
C SER A 109 0.97 0.98 14.32
N LEU A 110 1.56 0.67 13.17
CA LEU A 110 1.42 1.48 11.95
C LEU A 110 -0.02 1.53 11.46
N SER A 111 -0.71 0.40 11.50
CA SER A 111 -2.08 0.30 11.00
C SER A 111 -3.06 1.11 11.83
N VAL A 112 -2.86 1.13 13.16
CA VAL A 112 -3.67 1.97 14.06
C VAL A 112 -3.48 3.44 13.69
N ALA A 113 -2.24 3.90 13.55
CA ALA A 113 -1.94 5.29 13.19
C ALA A 113 -2.56 5.68 11.83
N HIS A 114 -2.49 4.78 10.85
CA HIS A 114 -3.08 5.02 9.52
C HIS A 114 -4.61 5.10 9.57
N ARG A 115 -5.26 4.24 10.35
CA ARG A 115 -6.71 4.29 10.52
C ARG A 115 -7.14 5.62 11.14
N GLU A 116 -6.43 6.08 12.14
CA GLU A 116 -6.72 7.36 12.80
C GLU A 116 -6.56 8.52 11.82
N GLU A 117 -5.47 8.54 11.05
CA GLU A 117 -5.22 9.58 10.05
C GLU A 117 -6.30 9.58 8.97
N LEU A 118 -6.65 8.41 8.45
CA LEU A 118 -7.67 8.30 7.41
C LEU A 118 -9.08 8.63 7.91
N ALA A 119 -9.37 8.40 9.19
CA ALA A 119 -10.64 8.81 9.77
C ALA A 119 -10.81 10.35 9.75
N VAL A 120 -9.71 11.08 9.94
CA VAL A 120 -9.72 12.56 9.99
C VAL A 120 -9.53 13.16 8.59
N LYS A 121 -8.54 12.70 7.84
CA LYS A 121 -8.16 13.24 6.51
C LYS A 121 -8.82 12.57 5.34
N GLY A 122 -9.31 11.33 5.51
CA GLY A 122 -9.94 10.56 4.45
C GLY A 122 -11.12 11.26 3.78
N PRO A 123 -12.01 11.92 4.52
CA PRO A 123 -13.14 12.65 3.89
C PRO A 123 -12.71 13.67 2.85
N GLU A 124 -11.60 14.37 3.04
CA GLU A 124 -11.08 15.33 2.06
C GLU A 124 -10.59 14.62 0.79
N LEU A 125 -9.91 13.49 0.94
CA LEU A 125 -9.47 12.66 -0.20
C LEU A 125 -10.68 12.14 -0.98
N VAL A 126 -11.71 11.66 -0.28
CA VAL A 126 -12.95 11.19 -0.90
C VAL A 126 -13.62 12.31 -1.70
N ARG A 127 -13.75 13.51 -1.12
CA ARG A 127 -14.35 14.65 -1.80
C ARG A 127 -13.59 15.03 -3.07
N ALA A 128 -12.26 15.06 -2.99
CA ALA A 128 -11.42 15.39 -4.14
C ALA A 128 -11.61 14.37 -5.27
N LEU A 129 -11.65 13.08 -4.95
CA LEU A 129 -11.90 12.03 -5.92
C LEU A 129 -13.31 12.13 -6.51
N GLN A 130 -14.31 12.38 -5.68
CA GLN A 130 -15.69 12.56 -6.15
C GLN A 130 -15.83 13.71 -7.14
N SER A 131 -15.12 14.82 -6.93
CA SER A 131 -15.14 15.95 -7.86
C SER A 131 -14.62 15.56 -9.24
N VAL A 132 -13.54 14.77 -9.30
CA VAL A 132 -13.01 14.26 -10.59
C VAL A 132 -14.03 13.36 -11.27
N ILE A 133 -14.66 12.45 -10.53
CA ILE A 133 -15.64 11.49 -11.06
C ILE A 133 -16.87 12.23 -11.61
N ARG A 134 -17.39 13.22 -10.88
CA ARG A 134 -18.56 14.01 -11.31
C ARG A 134 -18.28 14.80 -12.58
N ALA A 135 -17.09 15.44 -12.67
CA ALA A 135 -16.69 16.19 -13.85
C ALA A 135 -16.60 15.28 -15.08
N SER A 136 -16.01 14.08 -14.92
CA SER A 136 -15.90 13.08 -15.97
C SER A 136 -17.28 12.63 -16.48
N ARG A 137 -18.22 12.37 -15.58
CA ARG A 137 -19.59 11.96 -15.90
C ARG A 137 -20.34 13.07 -16.65
N ARG A 138 -20.20 14.32 -16.25
CA ARG A 138 -20.81 15.45 -16.96
C ARG A 138 -20.30 15.58 -18.39
N SER A 139 -19.03 15.37 -18.61
CA SER A 139 -18.43 15.40 -19.95
C SER A 139 -18.96 14.31 -20.87
N HIS A 140 -19.31 13.14 -20.33
CA HIS A 140 -19.87 12.04 -21.11
C HIS A 140 -21.38 12.19 -21.36
N ALA A 141 -22.10 12.94 -20.52
CA ALA A 141 -23.54 13.17 -20.66
C ALA A 141 -23.86 14.31 -21.65
N ALA A 142 -22.90 15.16 -21.96
CA ALA A 142 -23.04 16.22 -22.96
C ALA A 142 -22.63 15.74 -24.34
#